data_12bc6bcb76bd34d91d796628fbf81068
#
_entry.id   12bc6bcb76bd34d91d796628fbf81068
#
_cell.length_a   1.000
_cell.length_b   1.000
_cell.length_c   1.000
_cell.angle_alpha   90.00
_cell.angle_beta   90.00
_cell.angle_gamma   90.00
#
_symmetry.space_group_name_H-M   'P 1'
#
loop_
_entity.id
_entity.type
_entity.pdbx_description
1 polymer ?
#
loop_
_entity_poly.entity_id
_entity_poly.type
_entity_poly.pdbx_seq_one_letter_code
_entity_poly.pdbx_strand_id
1 'polypeptide(L)'
;LTKENEKGFKDFRDFYNKTQNPIDLYTLTCYSFNYQFRFNNDLLYNNPFGRNRSQFSENMKHNLISFVSRLKKLNIEFLSKDFTQIPLDYLTPDDLIYCDPPYLITTGTYNDGNRGFKDWKTEQEYALYDYLDNANKRGIKFALSNVIEHKGKINKILLEWAKKYKIIDLNYNYSNSSFNTKKGESREVLIINY
;
A
#
# COMPACT_ATOMS: atom_id res chain seq x y z
N LEU A 1 -15.60 21.03 7.61
CA LEU A 1 -14.24 21.10 8.18
C LEU A 1 -13.45 22.22 7.52
N THR A 2 -12.55 22.83 8.27
CA THR A 2 -11.56 23.79 7.76
C THR A 2 -10.18 23.45 8.33
N LYS A 3 -9.12 23.95 7.71
CA LYS A 3 -7.72 23.69 8.14
C LYS A 3 -7.35 24.30 9.51
N GLU A 4 -8.27 25.06 10.12
CA GLU A 4 -8.10 25.76 11.41
C GLU A 4 -9.03 25.18 12.49
N ASN A 5 -10.09 24.46 12.12
CA ASN A 5 -11.09 23.94 13.04
C ASN A 5 -10.72 22.56 13.59
N GLU A 6 -9.78 22.53 14.53
CA GLU A 6 -9.36 21.28 15.18
C GLU A 6 -10.50 20.62 15.98
N LYS A 7 -11.36 21.41 16.64
CA LYS A 7 -12.49 20.87 17.39
C LYS A 7 -13.45 20.14 16.45
N GLY A 8 -13.85 20.77 15.36
CA GLY A 8 -14.72 20.15 14.36
C GLY A 8 -14.10 18.90 13.73
N PHE A 9 -12.77 18.86 13.54
CA PHE A 9 -12.09 17.65 13.09
C PHE A 9 -12.19 16.51 14.11
N LYS A 10 -11.99 16.79 15.41
CA LYS A 10 -12.11 15.79 16.47
C LYS A 10 -13.54 15.26 16.57
N ASP A 11 -14.53 16.16 16.59
CA ASP A 11 -15.95 15.78 16.63
C ASP A 11 -16.32 14.90 15.41
N PHE A 12 -15.84 15.24 14.21
CA PHE A 12 -16.09 14.48 13.00
C PHE A 12 -15.34 13.13 12.98
N ARG A 13 -14.12 13.08 13.52
CA ARG A 13 -13.40 11.82 13.70
C ARG A 13 -14.15 10.86 14.63
N ASP A 14 -14.68 11.38 15.74
CA ASP A 14 -15.43 10.60 16.72
C ASP A 14 -16.77 10.11 16.13
N PHE A 15 -17.37 10.89 15.24
CA PHE A 15 -18.53 10.50 14.44
C PHE A 15 -18.16 9.37 13.47
N TYR A 16 -17.08 9.54 12.67
CA TYR A 16 -16.58 8.50 11.77
C TYR A 16 -16.29 7.19 12.50
N ASN A 17 -15.65 7.25 13.65
CA ASN A 17 -15.32 6.05 14.42
C ASN A 17 -16.55 5.25 14.87
N LYS A 18 -17.73 5.88 14.92
CA LYS A 18 -19.01 5.21 15.20
C LYS A 18 -19.67 4.66 13.92
N THR A 19 -19.60 5.41 12.82
CA THR A 19 -20.34 5.12 11.58
C THR A 19 -19.53 4.33 10.56
N GLN A 20 -18.21 4.52 10.54
CA GLN A 20 -17.24 3.92 9.62
C GLN A 20 -17.57 4.12 8.12
N ASN A 21 -18.21 5.25 7.79
CA ASN A 21 -18.56 5.57 6.40
C ASN A 21 -17.29 5.88 5.58
N PRO A 22 -17.06 5.24 4.41
CA PRO A 22 -15.86 5.46 3.61
C PRO A 22 -15.68 6.91 3.10
N ILE A 23 -16.78 7.64 2.83
CA ILE A 23 -16.71 9.04 2.40
C ILE A 23 -16.20 9.92 3.53
N ASP A 24 -16.65 9.65 4.77
CA ASP A 24 -16.19 10.38 5.96
C ASP A 24 -14.72 10.10 6.23
N LEU A 25 -14.26 8.86 5.99
CA LEU A 25 -12.83 8.51 6.08
C LEU A 25 -11.99 9.31 5.08
N TYR A 26 -12.43 9.40 3.83
CA TYR A 26 -11.75 10.23 2.84
C TYR A 26 -11.70 11.69 3.26
N THR A 27 -12.83 12.21 3.77
CA THR A 27 -12.90 13.59 4.30
C THR A 27 -11.92 13.80 5.44
N LEU A 28 -11.89 12.91 6.44
CA LEU A 28 -10.91 12.96 7.53
C LEU A 28 -9.47 12.98 7.01
N THR A 29 -9.16 12.12 6.04
CA THR A 29 -7.82 12.06 5.45
C THR A 29 -7.41 13.39 4.83
N CYS A 30 -8.34 14.09 4.16
CA CYS A 30 -8.07 15.41 3.56
C CYS A 30 -7.69 16.48 4.58
N TYR A 31 -8.10 16.36 5.84
CA TYR A 31 -7.80 17.30 6.91
C TYR A 31 -6.81 16.78 7.95
N SER A 32 -6.32 15.56 7.77
CA SER A 32 -5.36 14.92 8.65
C SER A 32 -3.92 15.32 8.39
N PHE A 33 -3.08 15.17 9.40
CA PHE A 33 -1.65 15.41 9.27
C PHE A 33 -1.05 14.51 8.16
N ASN A 34 -0.35 15.14 7.22
CA ASN A 34 0.26 14.52 6.04
C ASN A 34 -0.69 13.68 5.17
N TYR A 35 -2.00 13.93 5.22
CA TYR A 35 -3.01 13.20 4.42
C TYR A 35 -2.96 11.67 4.60
N GLN A 36 -2.65 11.20 5.80
CA GLN A 36 -2.43 9.79 6.07
C GLN A 36 -3.63 9.11 6.69
N PHE A 37 -3.77 7.80 6.38
CA PHE A 37 -4.59 6.88 7.14
C PHE A 37 -3.81 6.38 8.35
N ARG A 38 -4.43 6.44 9.53
CA ARG A 38 -3.87 5.84 10.73
C ARG A 38 -4.99 5.36 11.64
N PHE A 39 -4.85 4.11 12.09
CA PHE A 39 -5.78 3.46 13.00
C PHE A 39 -5.02 2.96 14.23
N ASN A 40 -5.69 2.94 15.39
CA ASN A 40 -5.17 2.27 16.57
C ASN A 40 -5.48 0.76 16.53
N ASN A 41 -5.08 0.05 17.58
CA ASN A 41 -5.32 -1.41 17.66
C ASN A 41 -6.81 -1.79 17.75
N ASP A 42 -7.68 -0.85 18.16
CA ASP A 42 -9.13 -1.03 18.21
C ASP A 42 -9.79 -0.68 16.88
N LEU A 43 -9.00 -0.50 15.81
CA LEU A 43 -9.44 -0.09 14.47
C LEU A 43 -10.11 1.28 14.41
N LEU A 44 -9.87 2.13 15.41
CA LEU A 44 -10.36 3.50 15.41
C LEU A 44 -9.37 4.42 14.69
N TYR A 45 -9.89 5.30 13.85
CA TYR A 45 -9.09 6.32 13.18
C TYR A 45 -8.51 7.30 14.21
N ASN A 46 -7.20 7.46 14.23
CA ASN A 46 -6.50 8.25 15.22
C ASN A 46 -5.42 9.19 14.66
N ASN A 47 -5.44 9.45 13.35
CA ASN A 47 -4.48 10.38 12.77
C ASN A 47 -4.72 11.81 13.31
N PRO A 48 -3.66 12.57 13.63
CA PRO A 48 -3.79 13.93 14.12
C PRO A 48 -4.37 14.88 13.06
N PHE A 49 -4.94 15.99 13.53
CA PHE A 49 -5.36 17.11 12.69
C PHE A 49 -4.16 17.78 12.00
N GLY A 50 -4.30 18.04 10.71
CA GLY A 50 -3.29 18.74 9.89
C GLY A 50 -3.41 20.26 9.94
N ARG A 51 -3.34 20.85 11.14
CA ARG A 51 -3.52 22.29 11.38
C ARG A 51 -2.73 23.14 10.38
N ASN A 52 -3.40 24.06 9.70
CA ASN A 52 -2.84 25.00 8.71
C ASN A 52 -2.11 24.35 7.52
N ARG A 53 -2.19 23.04 7.37
CA ARG A 53 -1.46 22.28 6.33
C ARG A 53 -2.40 21.52 5.41
N SER A 54 -3.34 20.81 6.00
CA SER A 54 -4.17 19.85 5.28
C SER A 54 -5.58 20.39 5.07
N GLN A 55 -6.06 20.37 3.85
CA GLN A 55 -7.40 20.76 3.47
C GLN A 55 -7.79 20.07 2.18
N PHE A 56 -9.09 19.92 1.92
CA PHE A 56 -9.59 19.50 0.62
C PHE A 56 -9.41 20.64 -0.38
N SER A 57 -8.44 20.54 -1.24
CA SER A 57 -8.09 21.58 -2.24
C SER A 57 -8.84 21.36 -3.56
N GLU A 58 -8.92 22.41 -4.40
CA GLU A 58 -9.49 22.29 -5.75
C GLU A 58 -8.73 21.27 -6.62
N ASN A 59 -7.42 21.15 -6.45
CA ASN A 59 -6.64 20.11 -7.13
C ASN A 59 -7.04 18.70 -6.68
N MET A 60 -7.24 18.47 -5.38
CA MET A 60 -7.75 17.17 -4.87
C MET A 60 -9.14 16.86 -5.41
N LYS A 61 -10.01 17.85 -5.48
CA LYS A 61 -11.36 17.73 -6.06
C LYS A 61 -11.27 17.35 -7.55
N HIS A 62 -10.44 18.04 -8.32
CA HIS A 62 -10.23 17.74 -9.73
C HIS A 62 -9.71 16.30 -9.91
N ASN A 63 -8.71 15.90 -9.14
CA ASN A 63 -8.14 14.56 -9.19
C ASN A 63 -9.17 13.48 -8.82
N LEU A 64 -9.98 13.73 -7.78
CA LEU A 64 -11.05 12.82 -7.37
C LEU A 64 -12.10 12.64 -8.48
N ILE A 65 -12.57 13.74 -9.07
CA ILE A 65 -13.56 13.69 -10.17
C ILE A 65 -12.98 12.93 -11.37
N SER A 66 -11.73 13.22 -11.73
CA SER A 66 -11.03 12.55 -12.85
C SER A 66 -10.86 11.07 -12.58
N PHE A 67 -10.45 10.69 -11.36
CA PHE A 67 -10.30 9.31 -10.93
C PHE A 67 -11.63 8.55 -11.00
N VAL A 68 -12.69 9.09 -10.39
CA VAL A 68 -14.02 8.47 -10.40
C VAL A 68 -14.57 8.33 -11.83
N SER A 69 -14.35 9.35 -12.68
CA SER A 69 -14.77 9.33 -14.08
C SER A 69 -14.05 8.23 -14.88
N ARG A 70 -12.78 7.98 -14.58
CA ARG A 70 -12.03 6.87 -15.19
C ARG A 70 -12.51 5.51 -14.68
N LEU A 71 -12.68 5.36 -13.37
CA LEU A 71 -13.19 4.12 -12.78
C LEU A 71 -14.51 3.68 -13.41
N LYS A 72 -15.44 4.62 -13.64
CA LYS A 72 -16.74 4.33 -14.25
C LYS A 72 -16.66 3.85 -15.71
N LYS A 73 -15.54 4.09 -16.39
CA LYS A 73 -15.31 3.68 -17.79
C LYS A 73 -14.53 2.38 -17.92
N LEU A 74 -13.94 1.90 -16.84
CA LEU A 74 -13.13 0.69 -16.82
C LEU A 74 -13.92 -0.46 -16.20
N ASN A 75 -13.67 -1.67 -16.68
CA ASN A 75 -14.16 -2.88 -16.04
C ASN A 75 -13.20 -3.25 -14.90
N ILE A 76 -13.50 -2.80 -13.68
CA ILE A 76 -12.68 -3.03 -12.49
C ILE A 76 -13.50 -3.75 -11.45
N GLU A 77 -12.95 -4.82 -10.90
CA GLU A 77 -13.45 -5.51 -9.72
C GLU A 77 -12.52 -5.27 -8.54
N PHE A 78 -13.10 -4.87 -7.39
CA PHE A 78 -12.38 -4.72 -6.14
C PHE A 78 -12.68 -5.91 -5.22
N LEU A 79 -11.64 -6.65 -4.83
CA LEU A 79 -11.77 -7.81 -3.98
C LEU A 79 -11.08 -7.56 -2.62
N SER A 80 -11.75 -7.92 -1.53
CA SER A 80 -11.16 -7.98 -0.19
C SER A 80 -10.87 -9.43 0.16
N LYS A 81 -9.80 -9.99 -0.46
CA LYS A 81 -9.38 -11.38 -0.30
C LYS A 81 -7.88 -11.46 -0.09
N ASP A 82 -7.44 -12.49 0.62
CA ASP A 82 -6.05 -12.88 0.62
C ASP A 82 -5.63 -13.34 -0.80
N PHE A 83 -4.40 -13.05 -1.22
CA PHE A 83 -3.92 -13.40 -2.56
C PHE A 83 -3.96 -14.91 -2.82
N THR A 84 -3.78 -15.74 -1.79
CA THR A 84 -3.88 -17.21 -1.91
C THR A 84 -5.28 -17.69 -2.29
N GLN A 85 -6.30 -16.84 -2.11
CA GLN A 85 -7.69 -17.12 -2.50
C GLN A 85 -8.01 -16.66 -3.93
N ILE A 86 -7.05 -16.05 -4.62
CA ILE A 86 -7.22 -15.63 -6.02
C ILE A 86 -6.75 -16.79 -6.92
N PRO A 87 -7.67 -17.51 -7.57
CA PRO A 87 -7.27 -18.63 -8.42
C PRO A 87 -6.60 -18.15 -9.71
N LEU A 88 -5.63 -18.94 -10.19
CA LEU A 88 -4.90 -18.66 -11.44
C LEU A 88 -5.58 -19.28 -12.69
N ASP A 89 -6.70 -19.99 -12.51
CA ASP A 89 -7.26 -20.85 -13.57
C ASP A 89 -7.88 -20.06 -14.73
N TYR A 90 -8.29 -18.82 -14.49
CA TYR A 90 -8.86 -17.93 -15.52
C TYR A 90 -7.86 -16.91 -16.08
N LEU A 91 -6.61 -16.94 -15.60
CA LEU A 91 -5.55 -16.12 -16.16
C LEU A 91 -4.84 -16.83 -17.31
N THR A 92 -4.39 -16.03 -18.26
CA THR A 92 -3.72 -16.45 -19.48
C THR A 92 -2.31 -15.83 -19.57
N PRO A 93 -1.45 -16.27 -20.50
CA PRO A 93 -0.15 -15.64 -20.73
C PRO A 93 -0.22 -14.15 -21.15
N ASP A 94 -1.38 -13.65 -21.55
CA ASP A 94 -1.58 -12.25 -21.88
C ASP A 94 -1.86 -11.36 -20.66
N ASP A 95 -2.17 -11.99 -19.49
CA ASP A 95 -2.44 -11.32 -18.26
C ASP A 95 -1.16 -11.01 -17.47
N LEU A 96 -1.26 -10.02 -16.58
CA LEU A 96 -0.17 -9.60 -15.68
C LEU A 96 -0.64 -9.58 -14.23
N ILE A 97 0.06 -10.29 -13.36
CA ILE A 97 -0.09 -10.17 -11.92
C ILE A 97 0.90 -9.12 -11.40
N TYR A 98 0.42 -8.01 -10.83
CA TYR A 98 1.27 -7.07 -10.11
C TYR A 98 1.11 -7.25 -8.61
N CYS A 99 2.23 -7.45 -7.91
CA CYS A 99 2.26 -7.63 -6.46
C CYS A 99 3.08 -6.52 -5.80
N ASP A 100 2.47 -5.90 -4.78
CA ASP A 100 3.12 -4.93 -3.88
C ASP A 100 2.78 -5.32 -2.43
N PRO A 101 3.39 -6.41 -1.91
CA PRO A 101 3.12 -6.90 -0.57
C PRO A 101 3.76 -6.01 0.49
N PRO A 102 3.39 -6.14 1.78
CA PRO A 102 4.19 -5.60 2.87
C PRO A 102 5.62 -6.15 2.79
N TYR A 103 6.63 -5.27 2.89
CA TYR A 103 8.02 -5.70 2.75
C TYR A 103 8.54 -6.27 4.08
N LEU A 104 8.92 -7.54 4.10
CA LEU A 104 9.29 -8.30 5.29
C LEU A 104 10.29 -7.57 6.21
N ILE A 105 11.28 -6.89 5.64
CA ILE A 105 12.34 -6.21 6.41
C ILE A 105 11.97 -4.78 6.82
N THR A 106 10.80 -4.26 6.42
CA THR A 106 10.32 -2.89 6.72
C THR A 106 8.98 -2.83 7.45
N THR A 107 8.32 -3.96 7.67
CA THR A 107 6.94 -4.06 8.19
C THR A 107 6.70 -3.41 9.55
N GLY A 108 7.74 -3.19 10.36
CA GLY A 108 7.62 -2.52 11.65
C GLY A 108 7.23 -1.05 11.62
N THR A 109 7.13 -0.42 10.44
CA THR A 109 6.86 1.02 10.29
C THR A 109 5.39 1.36 10.01
N TYR A 110 4.57 0.38 9.64
CA TYR A 110 3.16 0.59 9.32
C TYR A 110 2.27 0.45 10.56
N ASN A 111 1.38 1.43 10.77
CA ASN A 111 0.36 1.37 11.81
C ASN A 111 -1.03 1.34 11.14
N ASP A 112 -1.44 0.15 10.79
CA ASP A 112 -2.69 -0.17 10.09
C ASP A 112 -3.82 -0.65 11.02
N GLY A 113 -3.61 -0.57 12.36
CA GLY A 113 -4.55 -1.08 13.35
C GLY A 113 -4.62 -2.61 13.40
N ASN A 114 -3.52 -3.31 13.14
CA ASN A 114 -3.42 -4.78 13.06
C ASN A 114 -4.24 -5.41 11.92
N ARG A 115 -4.42 -4.70 10.80
CA ARG A 115 -5.22 -5.16 9.66
C ARG A 115 -4.45 -6.02 8.65
N GLY A 116 -3.28 -6.55 9.01
CA GLY A 116 -2.55 -7.50 8.16
C GLY A 116 -1.08 -7.17 7.94
N PHE A 117 -0.64 -5.92 7.97
CA PHE A 117 0.78 -5.59 7.77
C PHE A 117 1.69 -6.17 8.86
N LYS A 118 1.22 -6.29 10.10
CA LYS A 118 1.98 -6.88 11.21
C LYS A 118 2.10 -8.40 11.12
N ASP A 119 1.21 -9.02 10.37
CA ASP A 119 1.16 -10.48 10.20
C ASP A 119 1.95 -10.95 8.98
N TRP A 120 2.54 -10.02 8.20
CA TRP A 120 3.42 -10.38 7.09
C TRP A 120 4.76 -10.86 7.64
N LYS A 121 4.96 -12.17 7.56
CA LYS A 121 6.13 -12.90 8.07
C LYS A 121 6.72 -13.77 6.96
N THR A 122 7.69 -14.55 7.33
CA THR A 122 8.39 -15.50 6.44
C THR A 122 7.44 -16.45 5.71
N GLU A 123 6.40 -16.91 6.40
CA GLU A 123 5.41 -17.83 5.86
C GLU A 123 4.62 -17.20 4.70
N GLN A 124 4.22 -15.93 4.84
CA GLN A 124 3.53 -15.19 3.79
C GLN A 124 4.45 -14.89 2.60
N GLU A 125 5.73 -14.61 2.86
CA GLU A 125 6.75 -14.47 1.79
C GLU A 125 6.84 -15.76 0.97
N TYR A 126 6.99 -16.92 1.60
CA TYR A 126 7.05 -18.20 0.88
C TYR A 126 5.75 -18.49 0.13
N ALA A 127 4.60 -18.27 0.74
CA ALA A 127 3.31 -18.48 0.08
C ALA A 127 3.15 -17.62 -1.17
N LEU A 128 3.62 -16.35 -1.13
CA LEU A 128 3.59 -15.47 -2.28
C LEU A 128 4.54 -15.97 -3.38
N TYR A 129 5.74 -16.41 -3.02
CA TYR A 129 6.70 -16.92 -3.99
C TYR A 129 6.22 -18.21 -4.67
N ASP A 130 5.61 -19.13 -3.92
CA ASP A 130 4.98 -20.33 -4.47
C ASP A 130 3.82 -19.97 -5.41
N TYR A 131 3.01 -18.97 -5.06
CA TYR A 131 1.94 -18.47 -5.92
C TYR A 131 2.48 -17.92 -7.24
N LEU A 132 3.54 -17.09 -7.20
CA LEU A 132 4.18 -16.53 -8.39
C LEU A 132 4.94 -17.58 -9.21
N ASP A 133 5.58 -18.55 -8.56
CA ASP A 133 6.20 -19.69 -9.25
C ASP A 133 5.15 -20.53 -10.00
N ASN A 134 3.96 -20.71 -9.43
CA ASN A 134 2.86 -21.39 -10.10
C ASN A 134 2.29 -20.58 -11.27
N ALA A 135 2.19 -19.24 -11.12
CA ALA A 135 1.85 -18.36 -12.23
C ALA A 135 2.86 -18.48 -13.38
N ASN A 136 4.17 -18.47 -13.06
CA ASN A 136 5.23 -18.64 -14.04
C ASN A 136 5.15 -19.98 -14.79
N LYS A 137 4.88 -21.09 -14.09
CA LYS A 137 4.71 -22.44 -14.71
C LYS A 137 3.56 -22.47 -15.70
N ARG A 138 2.55 -21.61 -15.53
CA ARG A 138 1.40 -21.45 -16.43
C ARG A 138 1.63 -20.43 -17.54
N GLY A 139 2.81 -19.84 -17.62
CA GLY A 139 3.15 -18.77 -18.57
C GLY A 139 2.53 -17.42 -18.25
N ILE A 140 1.89 -17.24 -17.09
CA ILE A 140 1.30 -15.97 -16.67
C ILE A 140 2.41 -15.03 -16.26
N LYS A 141 2.37 -13.78 -16.76
CA LYS A 141 3.37 -12.77 -16.42
C LYS A 141 3.14 -12.25 -15.00
N PHE A 142 4.23 -11.94 -14.31
CA PHE A 142 4.13 -11.23 -13.04
C PHE A 142 5.20 -10.16 -12.88
N ALA A 143 4.90 -9.17 -12.04
CA ALA A 143 5.82 -8.15 -11.57
C ALA A 143 5.66 -8.00 -10.05
N LEU A 144 6.70 -8.27 -9.29
CA LEU A 144 6.75 -8.14 -7.83
C LEU A 144 7.61 -6.95 -7.43
N SER A 145 7.01 -5.94 -6.79
CA SER A 145 7.74 -4.86 -6.10
C SER A 145 8.14 -5.35 -4.71
N ASN A 146 9.40 -5.17 -4.32
CA ASN A 146 9.86 -5.52 -2.97
C ASN A 146 11.19 -4.82 -2.64
N VAL A 147 11.66 -5.00 -1.40
CA VAL A 147 12.93 -4.43 -0.88
C VAL A 147 13.90 -5.55 -0.56
N ILE A 148 15.05 -5.55 -1.23
CA ILE A 148 16.14 -6.50 -0.96
C ILE A 148 16.96 -6.07 0.27
N GLU A 149 17.23 -4.78 0.41
CA GLU A 149 18.03 -4.24 1.51
C GLU A 149 17.39 -2.97 2.08
N HIS A 150 17.40 -2.85 3.41
CA HIS A 150 16.93 -1.66 4.11
C HIS A 150 17.70 -1.48 5.42
N LYS A 151 18.44 -0.36 5.55
CA LYS A 151 19.20 -0.01 6.78
C LYS A 151 20.09 -1.15 7.27
N GLY A 152 20.82 -1.79 6.36
CA GLY A 152 21.72 -2.90 6.65
C GLY A 152 21.03 -4.27 6.89
N LYS A 153 19.70 -4.35 6.81
CA LYS A 153 18.96 -5.63 6.82
C LYS A 153 18.78 -6.13 5.40
N ILE A 154 19.05 -7.40 5.17
CA ILE A 154 18.90 -8.05 3.86
C ILE A 154 17.77 -9.07 3.91
N ASN A 155 16.85 -9.01 2.96
CA ASN A 155 15.85 -10.06 2.74
C ASN A 155 16.50 -11.22 1.96
N LYS A 156 17.12 -12.13 2.68
CA LYS A 156 17.83 -13.28 2.09
C LYS A 156 16.89 -14.23 1.35
N ILE A 157 15.65 -14.36 1.81
CA ILE A 157 14.64 -15.23 1.20
C ILE A 157 14.28 -14.70 -0.18
N LEU A 158 13.97 -13.40 -0.27
CA LEU A 158 13.72 -12.73 -1.53
C LEU A 158 14.89 -12.86 -2.49
N LEU A 159 16.10 -12.57 -2.00
CA LEU A 159 17.30 -12.58 -2.83
C LEU A 159 17.58 -13.96 -3.41
N GLU A 160 17.38 -15.03 -2.64
CA GLU A 160 17.55 -16.40 -3.11
C GLU A 160 16.47 -16.79 -4.13
N TRP A 161 15.21 -16.52 -3.84
CA TRP A 161 14.11 -16.82 -4.75
C TRP A 161 14.20 -16.06 -6.07
N ALA A 162 14.59 -14.79 -6.02
CA ALA A 162 14.65 -13.92 -7.19
C ALA A 162 15.75 -14.28 -8.20
N LYS A 163 16.73 -15.15 -7.85
CA LYS A 163 17.80 -15.58 -8.77
C LYS A 163 17.28 -16.22 -10.06
N LYS A 164 16.08 -16.78 -10.05
CA LYS A 164 15.45 -17.42 -11.22
C LYS A 164 14.69 -16.44 -12.12
N TYR A 165 14.68 -15.17 -11.77
CA TYR A 165 13.92 -14.14 -12.45
C TYR A 165 14.77 -12.92 -12.76
N LYS A 166 14.25 -12.01 -13.57
CA LYS A 166 14.92 -10.75 -13.89
C LYS A 166 14.67 -9.73 -12.76
N ILE A 167 15.75 -9.22 -12.17
CA ILE A 167 15.71 -8.19 -11.14
C ILE A 167 16.02 -6.84 -11.78
N ILE A 168 15.16 -5.86 -11.55
CA ILE A 168 15.31 -4.48 -12.00
C ILE A 168 15.43 -3.61 -10.76
N ASP A 169 16.57 -2.94 -10.59
CA ASP A 169 16.76 -1.98 -9.49
C ASP A 169 15.94 -0.72 -9.73
N LEU A 170 15.14 -0.32 -8.74
CA LEU A 170 14.34 0.90 -8.77
C LEU A 170 15.13 2.02 -8.07
N ASN A 171 15.77 2.88 -8.89
CA ASN A 171 16.52 4.04 -8.39
C ASN A 171 15.54 5.18 -8.07
N TYR A 172 14.73 5.06 -7.02
CA TYR A 172 13.87 6.14 -6.56
C TYR A 172 14.57 7.02 -5.54
N ASN A 173 14.51 8.34 -5.78
CA ASN A 173 14.95 9.32 -4.80
C ASN A 173 13.75 9.79 -3.97
N TYR A 174 13.57 9.21 -2.78
CA TYR A 174 12.49 9.59 -1.84
C TYR A 174 12.78 10.88 -1.05
N SER A 175 13.61 11.78 -1.56
CA SER A 175 13.98 13.04 -0.87
C SER A 175 12.78 13.91 -0.48
N ASN A 176 11.61 13.70 -1.09
CA ASN A 176 10.39 14.45 -0.84
C ASN A 176 9.37 13.72 0.07
N SER A 177 9.67 12.51 0.56
CA SER A 177 8.75 11.84 1.48
C SER A 177 9.05 12.25 2.92
N SER A 178 8.01 12.66 3.65
CA SER A 178 8.10 13.08 5.06
C SER A 178 8.57 11.98 6.03
N PHE A 179 8.74 10.74 5.55
CA PHE A 179 9.24 9.60 6.32
C PHE A 179 10.77 9.43 6.26
N ASN A 180 11.45 10.05 5.29
CA ASN A 180 12.88 9.87 5.07
C ASN A 180 13.67 11.13 5.46
N THR A 181 13.70 11.44 6.75
CA THR A 181 14.57 12.49 7.31
C THR A 181 16.04 12.08 7.41
N LYS A 182 16.37 10.81 7.16
CA LYS A 182 17.75 10.31 7.04
C LYS A 182 17.84 9.47 5.76
N LYS A 183 18.88 9.70 4.94
CA LYS A 183 19.26 8.83 3.82
C LYS A 183 19.49 7.40 4.35
N GLY A 184 18.44 6.60 4.41
CA GLY A 184 18.52 5.18 4.64
C GLY A 184 18.73 4.53 3.29
N GLU A 185 19.82 3.83 3.12
CA GLU A 185 20.07 3.02 1.95
C GLU A 185 19.01 1.93 1.89
N SER A 186 18.04 2.08 0.99
CA SER A 186 17.08 1.04 0.62
C SER A 186 17.37 0.63 -0.81
N ARG A 187 17.45 -0.67 -1.05
CA ARG A 187 17.50 -1.25 -2.38
C ARG A 187 16.13 -1.83 -2.72
N GLU A 188 15.34 -1.05 -3.44
CA GLU A 188 14.03 -1.46 -3.95
C GLU A 188 14.19 -2.05 -5.35
N VAL A 189 13.42 -3.09 -5.63
CA VAL A 189 13.50 -3.84 -6.88
C VAL A 189 12.12 -4.17 -7.43
N LEU A 190 12.05 -4.31 -8.75
CA LEU A 190 10.95 -4.95 -9.45
C LEU A 190 11.47 -6.29 -9.99
N ILE A 191 10.83 -7.39 -9.61
CA ILE A 191 11.19 -8.75 -10.06
C ILE A 191 10.14 -9.20 -11.05
N ILE A 192 10.56 -9.59 -12.25
CA ILE A 192 9.66 -9.96 -13.35
C ILE A 192 10.10 -11.29 -13.98
N ASN A 193 9.13 -12.03 -14.57
CA ASN A 193 9.38 -13.30 -15.28
C ASN A 193 9.30 -13.20 -16.81
N TYR A 194 9.32 -11.97 -17.36
CA TYR A 194 9.23 -11.74 -18.81
C TYR A 194 10.26 -10.74 -19.31
#